data_cc9de017ecb63d614ad4a62ec984979e
#
_entry.id   cc9de017ecb63d614ad4a62ec984979e
#
_cell.length_a   1.000
_cell.length_b   1.000
_cell.length_c   1.000
_cell.angle_alpha   90.00
_cell.angle_beta   90.00
_cell.angle_gamma   90.00
#
_symmetry.space_group_name_H-M   'P 1'
#
loop_
_entity.id
_entity.type
_entity.pdbx_description
1 polymer ?
#
loop_
_entity_poly.entity_id
_entity_poly.type
_entity_poly.pdbx_seq_one_letter_code
_entity_poly.pdbx_strand_id
1 'polypeptide(L)'
;MEDYKQRIKNKLNVVPMEPGCYLMKDRNDQVIYVGKAKKLRNRLRSYFTGAHDAKTTRLVGEIRRFEFIVTSSETESLLLELNLIKQYQPRYNILLKDDKSYPFIKITKEKYPRLQVTRTVKQGTGKYFGPYPNAYSAQETKKLLDRIYPYRKCDKMPDKLCLYYHIGQCLGPCVYDVDLSKYAQMTKEITDFLNGEDKTILKSLEERMLTASESLDFERAKEYRDLIQHIQNLTNKQKLCHQIKRFVMSLVIVLIKDGCVSKFSLYDKVI
;
A
#
# COMPACT_ATOMS: atom_id res chain seq x y z
N MET A 1 32.96 -20.70 -18.87
CA MET A 1 31.45 -20.70 -18.72
C MET A 1 30.97 -21.30 -17.40
N GLU A 2 31.76 -22.06 -16.67
CA GLU A 2 31.44 -22.70 -15.38
C GLU A 2 31.46 -21.80 -14.16
N ASP A 3 32.21 -20.70 -14.17
CA ASP A 3 32.47 -19.85 -13.00
C ASP A 3 31.24 -19.16 -12.42
N TYR A 4 30.26 -18.68 -13.23
CA TYR A 4 29.09 -17.97 -12.71
C TYR A 4 28.10 -18.88 -11.97
N LYS A 5 27.94 -20.14 -12.39
CA LYS A 5 27.06 -21.11 -11.72
C LYS A 5 27.58 -21.43 -10.31
N GLN A 6 28.87 -21.58 -10.17
CA GLN A 6 29.51 -21.82 -8.87
C GLN A 6 29.38 -20.59 -7.96
N ARG A 7 29.53 -19.38 -8.51
CA ARG A 7 29.30 -18.13 -7.77
C ARG A 7 27.84 -18.00 -7.27
N ILE A 8 26.85 -18.32 -8.12
CA ILE A 8 25.43 -18.35 -7.73
C ILE A 8 25.23 -19.36 -6.59
N LYS A 9 25.78 -20.59 -6.73
CA LYS A 9 25.64 -21.65 -5.73
C LYS A 9 26.25 -21.24 -4.37
N ASN A 10 27.43 -20.64 -4.38
CA ASN A 10 28.08 -20.14 -3.18
C ASN A 10 27.25 -19.02 -2.53
N LYS A 11 26.75 -18.08 -3.33
CA LYS A 11 25.91 -16.97 -2.83
C LYS A 11 24.57 -17.45 -2.27
N LEU A 12 23.97 -18.51 -2.81
CA LEU A 12 22.74 -19.11 -2.28
C LEU A 12 22.89 -19.64 -0.85
N ASN A 13 24.09 -20.06 -0.46
CA ASN A 13 24.34 -20.59 0.89
C ASN A 13 24.32 -19.49 1.97
N VAL A 14 24.67 -18.26 1.62
CA VAL A 14 24.68 -17.11 2.55
C VAL A 14 23.37 -16.32 2.56
N VAL A 15 22.42 -16.63 1.66
CA VAL A 15 21.09 -15.99 1.68
C VAL A 15 20.34 -16.37 2.95
N PRO A 16 19.76 -15.42 3.71
CA PRO A 16 19.02 -15.73 4.93
C PRO A 16 17.63 -16.34 4.65
N MET A 17 17.01 -16.89 5.69
CA MET A 17 15.64 -17.46 5.65
C MET A 17 14.56 -16.43 5.98
N GLU A 18 14.87 -15.16 5.86
CA GLU A 18 14.04 -14.02 6.19
C GLU A 18 13.26 -13.51 4.98
N PRO A 19 12.21 -12.68 5.21
CA PRO A 19 11.51 -12.00 4.12
C PRO A 19 12.41 -11.01 3.39
N GLY A 20 12.14 -10.76 2.12
CA GLY A 20 12.88 -9.76 1.37
C GLY A 20 12.59 -9.78 -0.13
N CYS A 21 13.33 -8.92 -0.84
CA CYS A 21 13.31 -8.83 -2.29
C CYS A 21 14.63 -9.32 -2.89
N TYR A 22 14.56 -9.77 -4.13
CA TYR A 22 15.73 -10.17 -4.90
C TYR A 22 15.63 -9.61 -6.33
N LEU A 23 16.82 -9.27 -6.86
CA LEU A 23 17.01 -8.74 -8.20
C LEU A 23 17.87 -9.74 -8.97
N MET A 24 17.41 -10.20 -10.12
CA MET A 24 18.16 -11.08 -11.01
C MET A 24 18.74 -10.25 -12.14
N LYS A 25 20.03 -10.44 -12.41
CA LYS A 25 20.79 -9.66 -13.39
C LYS A 25 21.36 -10.57 -14.47
N ASP A 26 21.40 -10.06 -15.69
CA ASP A 26 22.01 -10.72 -16.85
C ASP A 26 23.53 -10.48 -16.94
N ARG A 27 24.12 -10.89 -18.07
CA ARG A 27 25.57 -10.71 -18.36
C ARG A 27 26.01 -9.24 -18.45
N ASN A 28 25.07 -8.33 -18.74
CA ASN A 28 25.34 -6.90 -18.89
C ASN A 28 25.05 -6.12 -17.59
N ASP A 29 24.84 -6.86 -16.48
CA ASP A 29 24.44 -6.30 -15.19
C ASP A 29 23.06 -5.62 -15.17
N GLN A 30 22.26 -5.83 -16.20
CA GLN A 30 20.93 -5.31 -16.30
C GLN A 30 19.96 -6.12 -15.42
N VAL A 31 19.12 -5.45 -14.62
CA VAL A 31 18.08 -6.10 -13.83
C VAL A 31 17.00 -6.62 -14.79
N ILE A 32 16.86 -7.95 -14.87
CA ILE A 32 15.92 -8.63 -15.77
C ILE A 32 14.68 -9.14 -15.05
N TYR A 33 14.75 -9.32 -13.72
CA TYR A 33 13.64 -9.74 -12.90
C TYR A 33 13.80 -9.24 -11.46
N VAL A 34 12.71 -8.83 -10.84
CA VAL A 34 12.59 -8.51 -9.42
C VAL A 34 11.50 -9.37 -8.82
N GLY A 35 11.71 -9.88 -7.61
CA GLY A 35 10.70 -10.66 -6.91
C GLY A 35 10.83 -10.54 -5.40
N LYS A 36 9.75 -10.83 -4.69
CA LYS A 36 9.70 -10.93 -3.23
C LYS A 36 9.65 -12.36 -2.75
N ALA A 37 10.04 -12.58 -1.51
CA ALA A 37 9.90 -13.87 -0.85
C ALA A 37 9.61 -13.72 0.65
N LYS A 38 8.85 -14.66 1.22
CA LYS A 38 8.72 -14.85 2.68
C LYS A 38 9.98 -15.44 3.28
N LYS A 39 10.66 -16.30 2.51
CA LYS A 39 11.93 -16.98 2.84
C LYS A 39 12.83 -16.91 1.62
N LEU A 40 13.71 -15.89 1.60
CA LEU A 40 14.58 -15.59 0.46
C LEU A 40 15.35 -16.80 -0.03
N ARG A 41 16.02 -17.55 0.89
CA ARG A 41 16.83 -18.72 0.53
C ARG A 41 16.02 -19.78 -0.22
N ASN A 42 14.84 -20.13 0.28
CA ASN A 42 14.00 -21.15 -0.36
C ASN A 42 13.53 -20.71 -1.73
N ARG A 43 13.08 -19.45 -1.85
CA ARG A 43 12.60 -18.90 -3.11
C ARG A 43 13.70 -18.80 -4.16
N LEU A 44 14.88 -18.32 -3.78
CA LEU A 44 16.00 -18.22 -4.71
C LEU A 44 16.50 -19.62 -5.14
N ARG A 45 16.59 -20.57 -4.20
CA ARG A 45 16.96 -21.96 -4.55
C ARG A 45 15.98 -22.59 -5.54
N SER A 46 14.67 -22.34 -5.41
CA SER A 46 13.68 -22.91 -6.31
C SER A 46 13.85 -22.54 -7.78
N TYR A 47 14.51 -21.43 -8.10
CA TYR A 47 14.84 -21.10 -9.50
C TYR A 47 15.98 -21.94 -10.09
N PHE A 48 16.84 -22.49 -9.26
CA PHE A 48 18.01 -23.25 -9.70
C PHE A 48 17.88 -24.75 -9.47
N THR A 49 16.73 -25.20 -8.96
CA THR A 49 16.42 -26.60 -8.67
C THR A 49 15.04 -26.97 -9.23
N GLY A 50 14.96 -28.14 -9.90
CA GLY A 50 13.71 -28.69 -10.42
C GLY A 50 13.36 -28.26 -11.84
N ALA A 51 12.21 -28.70 -12.31
CA ALA A 51 11.65 -28.36 -13.62
C ALA A 51 10.85 -27.06 -13.54
N HIS A 52 10.93 -26.23 -14.58
CA HIS A 52 10.27 -24.95 -14.68
C HIS A 52 9.44 -24.84 -15.93
N ASP A 53 8.46 -23.95 -15.93
CA ASP A 53 7.75 -23.55 -17.14
C ASP A 53 8.68 -22.85 -18.14
N ALA A 54 8.28 -22.77 -19.39
CA ALA A 54 9.09 -22.22 -20.48
C ALA A 54 9.59 -20.78 -20.21
N LYS A 55 8.77 -19.97 -19.51
CA LYS A 55 9.14 -18.58 -19.16
C LYS A 55 10.21 -18.53 -18.09
N THR A 56 10.05 -19.30 -17.02
CA THR A 56 11.05 -19.40 -15.94
C THR A 56 12.34 -20.01 -16.42
N THR A 57 12.28 -21.02 -17.30
CA THR A 57 13.46 -21.63 -17.93
C THR A 57 14.27 -20.59 -18.72
N ARG A 58 13.59 -19.74 -19.52
CA ARG A 58 14.27 -18.63 -20.23
C ARG A 58 14.91 -17.65 -19.26
N LEU A 59 14.18 -17.22 -18.24
CA LEU A 59 14.69 -16.33 -17.20
C LEU A 59 15.96 -16.92 -16.57
N VAL A 60 15.91 -18.18 -16.10
CA VAL A 60 17.03 -18.85 -15.43
C VAL A 60 18.24 -18.97 -16.37
N GLY A 61 18.02 -19.21 -17.67
CA GLY A 61 19.07 -19.26 -18.68
C GLY A 61 19.84 -17.95 -18.84
N GLU A 62 19.19 -16.82 -18.57
CA GLU A 62 19.79 -15.48 -18.70
C GLU A 62 20.40 -14.94 -17.41
N ILE A 63 20.04 -15.50 -16.24
CA ILE A 63 20.62 -15.06 -14.96
C ILE A 63 22.13 -15.34 -14.94
N ARG A 64 22.91 -14.32 -14.59
CA ARG A 64 24.35 -14.43 -14.34
C ARG A 64 24.71 -14.10 -12.91
N ARG A 65 23.90 -13.28 -12.24
CA ARG A 65 24.04 -12.99 -10.81
C ARG A 65 22.69 -12.54 -10.23
N PHE A 66 22.59 -12.55 -8.91
CA PHE A 66 21.46 -11.98 -8.20
C PHE A 66 21.93 -11.15 -7.02
N GLU A 67 21.09 -10.22 -6.61
CA GLU A 67 21.22 -9.46 -5.37
C GLU A 67 19.96 -9.70 -4.53
N PHE A 68 20.05 -9.48 -3.24
CA PHE A 68 18.89 -9.57 -2.35
C PHE A 68 18.96 -8.50 -1.27
N ILE A 69 17.78 -8.11 -0.79
CA ILE A 69 17.58 -7.13 0.26
C ILE A 69 16.65 -7.79 1.28
N VAL A 70 17.13 -7.93 2.52
CA VAL A 70 16.35 -8.46 3.62
C VAL A 70 15.42 -7.38 4.13
N THR A 71 14.21 -7.74 4.51
CA THR A 71 13.20 -6.84 5.04
C THR A 71 12.68 -7.37 6.38
N SER A 72 12.14 -6.48 7.21
CA SER A 72 11.62 -6.85 8.53
C SER A 72 10.27 -7.57 8.46
N SER A 73 9.54 -7.45 7.34
CA SER A 73 8.24 -8.07 7.15
C SER A 73 7.93 -8.40 5.68
N GLU A 74 6.94 -9.29 5.47
CA GLU A 74 6.45 -9.61 4.14
C GLU A 74 5.81 -8.40 3.44
N THR A 75 5.16 -7.52 4.22
CA THR A 75 4.55 -6.28 3.69
C THR A 75 5.62 -5.33 3.18
N GLU A 76 6.74 -5.23 3.87
CA GLU A 76 7.88 -4.44 3.45
C GLU A 76 8.49 -4.97 2.15
N SER A 77 8.69 -6.29 2.07
CA SER A 77 9.21 -6.90 0.82
C SER A 77 8.27 -6.64 -0.37
N LEU A 78 6.96 -6.57 -0.14
CA LEU A 78 5.99 -6.25 -1.16
C LEU A 78 6.14 -4.81 -1.69
N LEU A 79 6.25 -3.83 -0.78
CA LEU A 79 6.43 -2.41 -1.15
C LEU A 79 7.77 -2.19 -1.86
N LEU A 80 8.82 -2.87 -1.39
CA LEU A 80 10.13 -2.81 -1.99
C LEU A 80 10.12 -3.41 -3.41
N GLU A 81 9.49 -4.57 -3.61
CA GLU A 81 9.33 -5.20 -4.93
C GLU A 81 8.67 -4.23 -5.93
N LEU A 82 7.57 -3.57 -5.52
CA LEU A 82 6.87 -2.59 -6.37
C LEU A 82 7.77 -1.43 -6.80
N ASN A 83 8.50 -0.87 -5.84
CA ASN A 83 9.40 0.26 -6.11
C ASN A 83 10.54 -0.16 -7.05
N LEU A 84 11.15 -1.33 -6.81
CA LEU A 84 12.22 -1.85 -7.66
C LEU A 84 11.72 -2.18 -9.08
N ILE A 85 10.51 -2.75 -9.22
CA ILE A 85 9.93 -3.00 -10.55
C ILE A 85 9.65 -1.68 -11.28
N LYS A 86 9.10 -0.68 -10.58
CA LYS A 86 8.86 0.64 -11.16
C LYS A 86 10.15 1.33 -11.60
N GLN A 87 11.20 1.16 -10.82
CA GLN A 87 12.52 1.76 -11.06
C GLN A 87 13.25 1.10 -12.22
N TYR A 88 13.36 -0.24 -12.22
CA TYR A 88 14.17 -0.99 -13.19
C TYR A 88 13.39 -1.44 -14.42
N GLN A 89 12.05 -1.42 -14.41
CA GLN A 89 11.19 -1.90 -15.49
C GLN A 89 11.63 -3.24 -16.08
N PRO A 90 11.88 -4.28 -15.24
CA PRO A 90 12.55 -5.50 -15.69
C PRO A 90 11.70 -6.25 -16.72
N ARG A 91 12.34 -6.78 -17.77
CA ARG A 91 11.63 -7.38 -18.90
C ARG A 91 10.84 -8.65 -18.56
N TYR A 92 11.24 -9.40 -17.53
CA TYR A 92 10.52 -10.60 -17.10
C TYR A 92 9.41 -10.34 -16.09
N ASN A 93 9.28 -9.12 -15.55
CA ASN A 93 8.15 -8.70 -14.72
C ASN A 93 6.94 -8.20 -15.54
N ILE A 94 6.80 -8.64 -16.79
CA ILE A 94 5.76 -8.21 -17.76
C ILE A 94 4.33 -8.39 -17.21
N LEU A 95 4.12 -9.34 -16.27
CA LEU A 95 2.82 -9.61 -15.64
C LEU A 95 2.32 -8.53 -14.67
N LEU A 96 3.13 -7.53 -14.33
CA LEU A 96 2.67 -6.36 -13.57
C LEU A 96 2.17 -5.23 -14.49
N LYS A 97 2.28 -5.39 -15.81
CA LYS A 97 1.57 -4.54 -16.80
C LYS A 97 0.11 -4.95 -16.97
N ASP A 98 -0.24 -6.20 -16.61
CA ASP A 98 -1.62 -6.67 -16.62
C ASP A 98 -2.24 -6.48 -15.23
N ASP A 99 -3.29 -5.72 -15.16
CA ASP A 99 -4.48 -5.62 -14.28
C ASP A 99 -4.41 -6.04 -12.79
N LYS A 100 -3.30 -6.54 -12.28
CA LYS A 100 -3.14 -6.87 -10.85
C LYS A 100 -2.41 -5.76 -10.09
N SER A 101 -2.63 -4.51 -10.47
CA SER A 101 -2.18 -3.38 -9.68
C SER A 101 -2.81 -3.43 -8.28
N TYR A 102 -2.02 -3.12 -7.26
CA TYR A 102 -2.51 -3.06 -5.89
C TYR A 102 -3.64 -2.05 -5.76
N PRO A 103 -4.63 -2.32 -4.90
CA PRO A 103 -5.71 -1.39 -4.67
C PRO A 103 -5.23 -0.13 -3.94
N PHE A 104 -5.84 0.98 -4.31
CA PHE A 104 -5.69 2.29 -3.68
C PHE A 104 -7.06 2.77 -3.21
N ILE A 105 -7.08 3.57 -2.16
CA ILE A 105 -8.24 4.38 -1.81
C ILE A 105 -8.06 5.73 -2.50
N LYS A 106 -9.07 6.14 -3.25
CA LYS A 106 -9.11 7.40 -3.97
C LYS A 106 -10.15 8.32 -3.33
N ILE A 107 -9.75 9.56 -3.04
CA ILE A 107 -10.68 10.67 -2.80
C ILE A 107 -10.87 11.38 -4.12
N THR A 108 -12.10 11.41 -4.65
CA THR A 108 -12.39 12.01 -5.97
C THR A 108 -12.26 13.53 -5.94
N LYS A 109 -11.92 14.13 -7.09
CA LYS A 109 -11.86 15.58 -7.27
C LYS A 109 -13.19 16.10 -7.82
N GLU A 110 -14.21 16.12 -6.98
CA GLU A 110 -15.57 16.58 -7.32
C GLU A 110 -16.01 17.66 -6.31
N LYS A 111 -17.09 18.43 -6.60
CA LYS A 111 -17.65 19.42 -5.66
C LYS A 111 -17.94 18.78 -4.30
N TYR A 112 -18.52 17.58 -4.33
CA TYR A 112 -18.74 16.72 -3.15
C TYR A 112 -17.94 15.43 -3.33
N PRO A 113 -16.71 15.34 -2.81
CA PRO A 113 -15.84 14.19 -2.98
C PRO A 113 -16.43 12.90 -2.40
N ARG A 114 -15.96 11.77 -2.87
CA ARG A 114 -16.31 10.43 -2.36
C ARG A 114 -15.09 9.52 -2.30
N LEU A 115 -15.21 8.47 -1.51
CA LEU A 115 -14.19 7.44 -1.39
C LEU A 115 -14.44 6.32 -2.39
N GLN A 116 -13.41 5.93 -3.12
CA GLN A 116 -13.43 4.79 -4.05
C GLN A 116 -12.23 3.89 -3.82
N VAL A 117 -12.42 2.57 -3.90
CA VAL A 117 -11.30 1.64 -4.04
C VAL A 117 -11.08 1.41 -5.53
N THR A 118 -9.86 1.64 -5.99
CA THR A 118 -9.46 1.48 -7.39
C THR A 118 -8.10 0.84 -7.50
N ARG A 119 -7.84 0.17 -8.61
CA ARG A 119 -6.51 -0.33 -8.96
C ARG A 119 -5.79 0.55 -9.97
N THR A 120 -6.53 1.45 -10.61
CA THR A 120 -5.99 2.34 -11.64
C THR A 120 -5.76 3.73 -11.08
N VAL A 121 -4.53 4.22 -11.16
CA VAL A 121 -4.17 5.59 -10.79
C VAL A 121 -4.19 6.45 -12.05
N LYS A 122 -5.07 7.46 -12.07
CA LYS A 122 -5.17 8.45 -13.16
C LYS A 122 -4.84 9.84 -12.59
N GLN A 123 -3.83 10.50 -13.14
CA GLN A 123 -3.47 11.85 -12.72
C GLN A 123 -4.64 12.84 -12.89
N GLY A 124 -4.75 13.78 -11.95
CA GLY A 124 -5.75 14.86 -12.02
C GLY A 124 -7.18 14.47 -11.60
N THR A 125 -7.49 13.20 -11.35
CA THR A 125 -8.86 12.74 -11.03
C THR A 125 -9.15 12.62 -9.52
N GLY A 126 -8.18 12.84 -8.65
CA GLY A 126 -8.31 12.78 -7.20
C GLY A 126 -6.99 12.52 -6.49
N LYS A 127 -7.06 12.40 -5.16
CA LYS A 127 -5.93 11.99 -4.32
C LYS A 127 -5.97 10.48 -4.11
N TYR A 128 -4.82 9.81 -4.19
CA TYR A 128 -4.69 8.35 -4.07
C TYR A 128 -3.85 7.99 -2.86
N PHE A 129 -4.32 7.03 -2.09
CA PHE A 129 -3.69 6.55 -0.86
C PHE A 129 -3.46 5.04 -0.94
N GLY A 130 -2.30 4.57 -0.56
CA GLY A 130 -1.87 3.17 -0.68
C GLY A 130 -0.45 3.06 -1.22
N PRO A 131 -0.03 1.93 -1.80
CA PRO A 131 -0.84 0.74 -2.13
C PRO A 131 -1.26 -0.09 -0.90
N TYR A 132 -2.44 -0.68 -0.97
CA TYR A 132 -2.91 -1.65 0.03
C TYR A 132 -2.48 -3.08 -0.36
N PRO A 133 -2.17 -3.94 0.62
CA PRO A 133 -1.68 -5.29 0.32
C PRO A 133 -2.69 -6.18 -0.41
N ASN A 134 -3.98 -5.94 -0.22
CA ASN A 134 -5.06 -6.62 -0.92
C ASN A 134 -6.34 -5.77 -0.97
N ALA A 135 -7.30 -6.16 -1.81
CA ALA A 135 -8.56 -5.44 -1.98
C ALA A 135 -9.42 -5.45 -0.70
N TYR A 136 -9.34 -6.51 0.08
CA TYR A 136 -10.08 -6.62 1.34
C TYR A 136 -9.65 -5.52 2.33
N SER A 137 -8.34 -5.34 2.54
CA SER A 137 -7.82 -4.29 3.43
C SER A 137 -8.24 -2.88 2.99
N ALA A 138 -8.21 -2.60 1.68
CA ALA A 138 -8.65 -1.30 1.16
C ALA A 138 -10.17 -1.10 1.35
N GLN A 139 -10.98 -2.14 1.13
CA GLN A 139 -12.43 -2.08 1.34
C GLN A 139 -12.80 -1.93 2.80
N GLU A 140 -12.14 -2.63 3.72
CA GLU A 140 -12.37 -2.50 5.17
C GLU A 140 -12.02 -1.09 5.66
N THR A 141 -10.89 -0.53 5.22
CA THR A 141 -10.53 0.86 5.54
C THR A 141 -11.57 1.84 4.98
N LYS A 142 -12.03 1.66 3.73
CA LYS A 142 -13.09 2.48 3.15
C LYS A 142 -14.39 2.37 3.95
N LYS A 143 -14.83 1.15 4.28
CA LYS A 143 -16.06 0.93 5.07
C LYS A 143 -15.99 1.61 6.44
N LEU A 144 -14.82 1.55 7.10
CA LEU A 144 -14.60 2.23 8.36
C LEU A 144 -14.80 3.75 8.21
N LEU A 145 -14.16 4.36 7.22
CA LEU A 145 -14.29 5.79 6.95
C LEU A 145 -15.73 6.18 6.55
N ASP A 146 -16.43 5.34 5.79
CA ASP A 146 -17.84 5.53 5.42
C ASP A 146 -18.79 5.50 6.62
N ARG A 147 -18.45 4.83 7.72
CA ARG A 147 -19.21 4.84 8.98
C ARG A 147 -18.95 6.07 9.83
N ILE A 148 -17.69 6.52 9.86
CA ILE A 148 -17.28 7.66 10.71
C ILE A 148 -17.73 8.98 10.10
N TYR A 149 -17.64 9.11 8.77
CA TYR A 149 -17.93 10.34 8.04
C TYR A 149 -19.16 10.21 7.17
N PRO A 150 -20.15 11.14 7.31
CA PRO A 150 -21.33 11.18 6.45
C PRO A 150 -21.01 11.70 5.05
N TYR A 151 -20.04 11.07 4.42
CA TYR A 151 -19.50 11.40 3.10
C TYR A 151 -20.39 10.84 1.99
N ARG A 152 -20.43 11.46 0.82
CA ARG A 152 -21.17 10.95 -0.33
C ARG A 152 -20.65 9.56 -0.74
N LYS A 153 -21.60 8.61 -0.94
CA LYS A 153 -21.28 7.22 -1.29
C LYS A 153 -21.68 6.85 -2.73
N CYS A 154 -22.66 7.58 -3.31
CA CYS A 154 -23.17 7.31 -4.65
C CYS A 154 -22.21 7.75 -5.76
N ASP A 155 -22.18 7.01 -6.87
CA ASP A 155 -21.41 7.35 -8.07
C ASP A 155 -22.03 8.51 -8.83
N LYS A 156 -23.31 8.36 -9.20
CA LYS A 156 -24.13 9.42 -9.79
C LYS A 156 -25.02 9.97 -8.69
N MET A 157 -25.18 11.29 -8.64
CA MET A 157 -26.11 11.90 -7.71
C MET A 157 -27.54 11.62 -8.17
N PRO A 158 -28.36 10.95 -7.33
CA PRO A 158 -29.78 10.77 -7.62
C PRO A 158 -30.54 12.05 -7.31
N ASP A 159 -31.75 12.18 -7.85
CA ASP A 159 -32.65 13.30 -7.58
C ASP A 159 -33.45 13.15 -6.28
N LYS A 160 -33.23 12.04 -5.56
CA LYS A 160 -33.92 11.69 -4.32
C LYS A 160 -32.94 11.27 -3.24
N LEU A 161 -33.32 11.52 -1.98
CA LEU A 161 -32.56 11.06 -0.82
C LEU A 161 -32.54 9.53 -0.77
N CYS A 162 -31.38 8.97 -0.49
CA CYS A 162 -31.17 7.53 -0.40
C CYS A 162 -31.11 7.06 1.06
N LEU A 163 -31.10 5.74 1.27
CA LEU A 163 -31.00 5.13 2.60
C LEU A 163 -29.85 5.72 3.45
N TYR A 164 -28.70 5.96 2.86
CA TYR A 164 -27.54 6.50 3.59
C TYR A 164 -27.80 7.87 4.24
N TYR A 165 -28.65 8.71 3.65
CA TYR A 165 -29.09 9.95 4.27
C TYR A 165 -29.95 9.68 5.50
N HIS A 166 -30.94 8.81 5.37
CA HIS A 166 -31.90 8.51 6.46
C HIS A 166 -31.24 7.83 7.66
N ILE A 167 -30.16 7.08 7.44
CA ILE A 167 -29.36 6.48 8.54
C ILE A 167 -28.19 7.35 9.00
N GLY A 168 -28.15 8.65 8.61
CA GLY A 168 -27.12 9.60 9.05
C GLY A 168 -25.72 9.38 8.47
N GLN A 169 -25.57 8.52 7.47
CA GLN A 169 -24.27 8.20 6.85
C GLN A 169 -23.97 9.00 5.58
N CYS A 170 -24.79 9.98 5.22
CA CYS A 170 -24.58 10.89 4.09
C CYS A 170 -25.30 12.22 4.39
N LEU A 171 -24.68 13.34 4.02
CA LEU A 171 -25.27 14.67 4.19
C LEU A 171 -26.33 15.02 3.13
N GLY A 172 -26.59 14.15 2.14
CA GLY A 172 -27.60 14.33 1.11
C GLY A 172 -27.29 15.44 0.09
N PRO A 173 -26.04 15.57 -0.42
CA PRO A 173 -25.68 16.65 -1.35
C PRO A 173 -26.36 16.52 -2.72
N CYS A 174 -27.11 15.44 -2.94
CA CYS A 174 -27.94 15.25 -4.13
C CYS A 174 -29.22 16.09 -4.13
N VAL A 175 -29.73 16.45 -2.94
CA VAL A 175 -30.97 17.24 -2.78
C VAL A 175 -30.71 18.54 -2.05
N TYR A 176 -29.75 18.57 -1.11
CA TYR A 176 -29.45 19.75 -0.32
C TYR A 176 -28.13 20.39 -0.73
N ASP A 177 -28.07 21.72 -0.67
CA ASP A 177 -26.79 22.43 -0.80
C ASP A 177 -26.04 22.35 0.54
N VAL A 178 -25.13 21.40 0.60
CA VAL A 178 -24.34 21.13 1.81
C VAL A 178 -23.15 22.06 1.86
N ASP A 179 -22.90 22.63 3.02
CA ASP A 179 -21.75 23.50 3.26
C ASP A 179 -20.42 22.81 2.88
N LEU A 180 -19.72 23.40 1.92
CA LEU A 180 -18.45 22.92 1.43
C LEU A 180 -17.34 22.93 2.48
N SER A 181 -17.45 23.79 3.50
CA SER A 181 -16.49 23.83 4.61
C SER A 181 -16.50 22.53 5.40
N LYS A 182 -17.69 21.95 5.63
CA LYS A 182 -17.86 20.65 6.29
C LYS A 182 -17.22 19.52 5.47
N TYR A 183 -17.43 19.54 4.14
CA TYR A 183 -16.78 18.57 3.26
C TYR A 183 -15.25 18.72 3.24
N ALA A 184 -14.76 19.97 3.24
CA ALA A 184 -13.32 20.24 3.27
C ALA A 184 -12.68 19.72 4.56
N GLN A 185 -13.34 19.95 5.71
CA GLN A 185 -12.88 19.45 7.00
C GLN A 185 -12.84 17.92 7.02
N MET A 186 -13.94 17.25 6.66
CA MET A 186 -13.97 15.79 6.58
C MET A 186 -12.91 15.24 5.63
N THR A 187 -12.71 15.90 4.47
CA THR A 187 -11.68 15.49 3.49
C THR A 187 -10.28 15.61 4.09
N LYS A 188 -10.01 16.64 4.88
CA LYS A 188 -8.73 16.82 5.58
C LYS A 188 -8.52 15.70 6.59
N GLU A 189 -9.47 15.46 7.47
CA GLU A 189 -9.39 14.41 8.51
C GLU A 189 -9.20 13.02 7.90
N ILE A 190 -9.93 12.70 6.83
CA ILE A 190 -9.77 11.45 6.08
C ILE A 190 -8.38 11.38 5.45
N THR A 191 -7.87 12.48 4.89
CA THR A 191 -6.53 12.56 4.29
C THR A 191 -5.45 12.31 5.34
N ASP A 192 -5.56 12.95 6.50
CA ASP A 192 -4.62 12.81 7.61
C ASP A 192 -4.60 11.37 8.13
N PHE A 193 -5.77 10.77 8.31
CA PHE A 193 -5.88 9.35 8.68
C PHE A 193 -5.24 8.40 7.64
N LEU A 194 -5.51 8.61 6.35
CA LEU A 194 -4.95 7.78 5.28
C LEU A 194 -3.43 7.97 5.12
N ASN A 195 -2.89 9.08 5.60
CA ASN A 195 -1.45 9.33 5.72
C ASN A 195 -0.82 8.74 6.99
N GLY A 196 -1.62 8.16 7.89
CA GLY A 196 -1.17 7.53 9.13
C GLY A 196 -1.25 8.42 10.39
N GLU A 197 -1.90 9.58 10.29
CA GLU A 197 -2.18 10.48 11.40
C GLU A 197 -3.54 10.16 12.01
N ASP A 198 -3.56 9.25 12.98
CA ASP A 198 -4.79 8.74 13.61
C ASP A 198 -5.26 9.52 14.84
N LYS A 199 -4.43 10.43 15.38
CA LYS A 199 -4.71 11.10 16.65
C LYS A 199 -5.99 11.94 16.63
N THR A 200 -6.22 12.69 15.56
CA THR A 200 -7.38 13.60 15.43
C THR A 200 -8.70 12.81 15.37
N ILE A 201 -8.73 11.74 14.58
CA ILE A 201 -9.91 10.89 14.43
C ILE A 201 -10.22 10.13 15.73
N LEU A 202 -9.19 9.60 16.41
CA LEU A 202 -9.35 8.91 17.68
C LEU A 202 -9.93 9.85 18.74
N LYS A 203 -9.39 11.05 18.89
CA LYS A 203 -9.89 12.07 19.83
C LYS A 203 -11.35 12.43 19.57
N SER A 204 -11.72 12.66 18.30
CA SER A 204 -13.11 12.96 17.91
C SER A 204 -14.07 11.82 18.22
N LEU A 205 -13.63 10.57 18.06
CA LEU A 205 -14.47 9.40 18.40
C LEU A 205 -14.59 9.19 19.90
N GLU A 206 -13.52 9.45 20.67
CA GLU A 206 -13.54 9.41 22.14
C GLU A 206 -14.50 10.46 22.69
N GLU A 207 -14.49 11.69 22.19
CA GLU A 207 -15.42 12.76 22.58
C GLU A 207 -16.88 12.36 22.28
N ARG A 208 -17.16 11.80 21.09
CA ARG A 208 -18.50 11.30 20.71
C ARG A 208 -18.95 10.12 21.58
N MET A 209 -18.04 9.23 21.93
CA MET A 209 -18.30 8.10 22.80
C MET A 209 -18.71 8.56 24.21
N LEU A 210 -17.99 9.54 24.77
CA LEU A 210 -18.30 10.13 26.08
C LEU A 210 -19.66 10.82 26.05
N THR A 211 -19.93 11.67 25.05
CA THR A 211 -21.23 12.36 24.90
C THR A 211 -22.40 11.37 24.78
N ALA A 212 -22.23 10.28 24.02
CA ALA A 212 -23.23 9.22 23.91
C ALA A 212 -23.45 8.50 25.26
N SER A 213 -22.37 8.27 26.00
CA SER A 213 -22.45 7.66 27.35
C SER A 213 -23.17 8.57 28.35
N GLU A 214 -22.86 9.87 28.33
CA GLU A 214 -23.51 10.87 29.20
C GLU A 214 -25.01 11.00 28.89
N SER A 215 -25.41 10.85 27.62
CA SER A 215 -26.80 10.82 27.19
C SER A 215 -27.49 9.46 27.37
N LEU A 216 -26.84 8.48 28.03
CA LEU A 216 -27.31 7.11 28.25
C LEU A 216 -27.57 6.32 26.97
N ASP A 217 -27.05 6.76 25.82
CA ASP A 217 -27.10 6.03 24.54
C ASP A 217 -25.96 5.03 24.48
N PHE A 218 -26.08 3.95 25.24
CA PHE A 218 -25.02 2.94 25.36
C PHE A 218 -24.77 2.16 24.08
N GLU A 219 -25.74 2.06 23.19
CA GLU A 219 -25.56 1.42 21.89
C GLU A 219 -24.62 2.22 21.00
N ARG A 220 -24.81 3.54 20.89
CA ARG A 220 -23.89 4.42 20.16
C ARG A 220 -22.53 4.50 20.82
N ALA A 221 -22.46 4.57 22.15
CA ALA A 221 -21.19 4.56 22.87
C ALA A 221 -20.39 3.28 22.55
N LYS A 222 -21.06 2.11 22.49
CA LYS A 222 -20.45 0.84 22.08
C LYS A 222 -19.96 0.89 20.63
N GLU A 223 -20.75 1.43 19.70
CA GLU A 223 -20.34 1.57 18.32
C GLU A 223 -19.06 2.42 18.18
N TYR A 224 -18.96 3.55 18.86
CA TYR A 224 -17.76 4.39 18.86
C TYR A 224 -16.56 3.67 19.47
N ARG A 225 -16.73 2.95 20.56
CA ARG A 225 -15.66 2.12 21.16
C ARG A 225 -15.13 1.07 20.17
N ASP A 226 -16.04 0.36 19.50
CA ASP A 226 -15.68 -0.68 18.53
C ASP A 226 -14.96 -0.07 17.31
N LEU A 227 -15.34 1.15 16.89
CA LEU A 227 -14.63 1.92 15.84
C LEU A 227 -13.22 2.31 16.28
N ILE A 228 -13.05 2.79 17.52
CA ILE A 228 -11.75 3.14 18.10
C ILE A 228 -10.82 1.92 18.11
N GLN A 229 -11.31 0.76 18.58
CA GLN A 229 -10.53 -0.48 18.57
C GLN A 229 -10.15 -0.91 17.14
N HIS A 230 -11.07 -0.77 16.19
CA HIS A 230 -10.81 -1.10 14.80
C HIS A 230 -9.73 -0.19 14.20
N ILE A 231 -9.79 1.12 14.46
CA ILE A 231 -8.75 2.08 14.03
C ILE A 231 -7.40 1.70 14.62
N GLN A 232 -7.31 1.48 15.93
CA GLN A 232 -6.06 1.11 16.59
C GLN A 232 -5.44 -0.16 15.99
N ASN A 233 -6.26 -1.16 15.68
CA ASN A 233 -5.81 -2.40 15.03
C ASN A 233 -5.31 -2.16 13.60
N LEU A 234 -5.99 -1.30 12.81
CA LEU A 234 -5.57 -0.95 11.46
C LEU A 234 -4.30 -0.09 11.47
N THR A 235 -4.23 0.89 12.37
CA THR A 235 -3.10 1.81 12.47
C THR A 235 -1.83 1.10 12.94
N ASN A 236 -1.92 0.15 13.86
CA ASN A 236 -0.78 -0.67 14.25
C ASN A 236 -0.21 -1.45 13.05
N LYS A 237 -1.08 -1.95 12.15
CA LYS A 237 -0.66 -2.57 10.89
C LYS A 237 -0.08 -1.57 9.88
N GLN A 238 -0.62 -0.34 9.83
CA GLN A 238 -0.15 0.70 8.90
C GLN A 238 1.08 1.46 9.40
N LYS A 239 1.22 1.71 10.72
CA LYS A 239 2.43 2.31 11.32
C LYS A 239 3.65 1.43 11.04
N LEU A 240 3.49 0.10 11.08
CA LEU A 240 4.53 -0.81 10.59
C LEU A 240 4.91 -0.48 9.13
N CYS A 241 3.95 -0.28 8.23
CA CYS A 241 4.21 0.08 6.84
C CYS A 241 4.87 1.46 6.67
N HIS A 242 4.50 2.48 7.47
CA HIS A 242 5.07 3.83 7.38
C HIS A 242 6.45 3.94 8.01
N GLN A 243 6.71 3.29 9.14
CA GLN A 243 8.04 3.17 9.72
C GLN A 243 8.99 2.45 8.76
N ILE A 244 8.49 1.44 8.09
CA ILE A 244 9.19 0.68 7.06
C ILE A 244 9.54 1.58 5.86
N LYS A 245 8.63 2.45 5.39
CA LYS A 245 8.93 3.43 4.34
C LYS A 245 10.12 4.34 4.72
N ARG A 246 10.15 4.84 5.95
CA ARG A 246 11.27 5.64 6.49
C ARG A 246 12.55 4.81 6.61
N PHE A 247 12.47 3.58 7.08
CA PHE A 247 13.63 2.71 7.29
C PHE A 247 14.24 2.24 5.96
N VAL A 248 13.42 1.87 4.97
CA VAL A 248 13.88 1.49 3.62
C VAL A 248 14.53 2.69 2.91
N MET A 249 13.96 3.88 3.03
CA MET A 249 14.59 5.12 2.54
C MET A 249 15.93 5.37 3.22
N SER A 250 16.04 5.14 4.53
CA SER A 250 17.27 5.28 5.28
C SER A 250 18.31 4.21 4.92
N LEU A 251 17.89 2.95 4.74
CA LEU A 251 18.78 1.83 4.38
C LEU A 251 19.31 1.96 2.95
N VAL A 252 18.49 2.42 2.01
CA VAL A 252 18.92 2.75 0.64
C VAL A 252 19.97 3.86 0.66
N ILE A 253 19.83 4.86 1.53
CA ILE A 253 20.82 5.94 1.71
C ILE A 253 22.14 5.40 2.31
N VAL A 254 22.08 4.48 3.26
CA VAL A 254 23.26 3.87 3.90
C VAL A 254 24.02 2.97 2.92
N LEU A 255 23.33 2.14 2.14
CA LEU A 255 23.94 1.29 1.11
C LEU A 255 24.58 2.10 -0.05
N ILE A 256 24.13 3.35 -0.26
CA ILE A 256 24.73 4.30 -1.20
C ILE A 256 26.02 4.89 -0.62
N LYS A 257 26.14 5.09 0.70
CA LYS A 257 27.33 5.66 1.34
C LYS A 257 28.50 4.69 1.43
N ASP A 258 28.25 3.39 1.50
CA ASP A 258 29.28 2.36 1.64
C ASP A 258 29.82 1.82 0.30
N GLY A 259 29.73 2.59 -0.78
CA GLY A 259 30.54 2.44 -1.98
C GLY A 259 30.09 1.36 -2.97
N CYS A 260 28.89 0.83 -2.90
CA CYS A 260 28.42 -0.20 -3.84
C CYS A 260 27.41 0.24 -4.89
N VAL A 261 26.95 1.50 -4.90
CA VAL A 261 26.17 2.07 -6.03
C VAL A 261 26.38 3.58 -6.09
N SER A 262 27.06 4.06 -7.11
CA SER A 262 27.14 5.47 -7.43
C SER A 262 25.81 6.01 -7.94
N LYS A 263 25.32 7.07 -7.28
CA LYS A 263 24.24 7.99 -7.67
C LYS A 263 22.83 7.40 -7.77
N PHE A 264 22.04 7.62 -6.74
CA PHE A 264 20.59 7.74 -6.87
C PHE A 264 20.08 8.99 -6.14
N SER A 265 19.69 10.00 -6.92
CA SER A 265 18.86 11.11 -6.47
C SER A 265 17.41 10.65 -6.46
N LEU A 266 16.85 10.42 -5.28
CA LEU A 266 15.45 10.03 -5.08
C LEU A 266 14.59 11.23 -4.62
N TYR A 267 15.08 12.47 -4.79
CA TYR A 267 14.43 13.66 -4.26
C TYR A 267 13.53 14.41 -5.25
N ASP A 268 13.50 14.07 -6.52
CA ASP A 268 12.68 14.79 -7.49
C ASP A 268 11.74 13.83 -8.23
N LYS A 269 10.59 13.51 -7.68
CA LYS A 269 9.33 13.19 -8.36
C LYS A 269 8.38 12.35 -7.49
N VAL A 270 7.98 12.86 -6.33
CA VAL A 270 6.70 12.48 -5.72
C VAL A 270 6.09 13.76 -5.12
N ILE A 271 5.50 14.55 -6.00
CA ILE A 271 4.40 15.46 -5.70
C ILE A 271 3.18 14.95 -6.47
#